data_980217fd3d8cdd1ea3d904cdc6cf1e90
#
_entry.id   980217fd3d8cdd1ea3d904cdc6cf1e90
#
_cell.length_a   1.000
_cell.length_b   1.000
_cell.length_c   1.000
_cell.angle_alpha   90.00
_cell.angle_beta   90.00
_cell.angle_gamma   90.00
#
_symmetry.space_group_name_H-M   'P 1'
#
loop_
_entity.id
_entity.type
_entity.pdbx_description
1 polymer ?
#
loop_
_entity_poly.entity_id
_entity_poly.type
_entity_poly.pdbx_seq_one_letter_code
_entity_poly.pdbx_strand_id
1 'polypeptide(L)'
;MATSTAPYPSYSQVPDPLGRFGDYGGRYVPETLSAALDELEQAYTAAAADPAFQQELDDLLCRFVGRETPLLFADRLTEYAGGARIYFKREDLSHTGAH
;
A
#
# COMPACT_ATOMS: atom_id res chain seq x y z
N MET A 1 26.67 -4.43 -23.03
CA MET A 1 25.50 -4.66 -22.17
C MET A 1 24.49 -3.55 -22.38
N ALA A 2 23.32 -3.90 -22.83
CA ALA A 2 22.25 -2.93 -22.94
C ALA A 2 21.84 -2.50 -21.54
N THR A 3 22.02 -1.24 -21.21
CA THR A 3 21.42 -0.66 -20.02
C THR A 3 19.92 -0.59 -20.29
N SER A 4 19.16 -1.47 -19.65
CA SER A 4 17.72 -1.35 -19.60
C SER A 4 17.40 -0.09 -18.81
N THR A 5 17.05 0.99 -19.48
CA THR A 5 16.37 2.09 -18.83
C THR A 5 14.97 1.60 -18.52
N ALA A 6 14.71 1.34 -17.24
CA ALA A 6 13.36 1.03 -16.82
C ALA A 6 12.43 2.15 -17.30
N PRO A 7 11.30 1.85 -17.97
CA PRO A 7 10.40 2.87 -18.47
C PRO A 7 9.70 3.66 -17.36
N TYR A 8 9.88 3.25 -16.11
CA TYR A 8 9.22 3.85 -14.96
C TYR A 8 10.24 4.28 -13.92
N PRO A 9 9.96 5.35 -13.17
CA PRO A 9 10.82 5.78 -12.07
C PRO A 9 10.93 4.69 -10.99
N SER A 10 12.02 4.73 -10.21
CA SER A 10 12.20 3.82 -9.09
C SER A 10 11.16 4.07 -7.99
N TYR A 11 10.94 3.09 -7.11
CA TYR A 11 9.98 3.21 -6.00
C TYR A 11 10.25 4.39 -5.09
N SER A 12 11.49 4.83 -4.97
CA SER A 12 11.85 6.00 -4.17
C SER A 12 11.45 7.33 -4.79
N GLN A 13 11.09 7.33 -6.08
CA GLN A 13 10.76 8.52 -6.85
C GLN A 13 9.26 8.65 -7.13
N VAL A 14 8.46 7.70 -6.65
CA VAL A 14 7.02 7.71 -6.86
C VAL A 14 6.27 7.68 -5.53
N PRO A 15 5.10 8.34 -5.44
CA PRO A 15 4.56 9.24 -6.46
C PRO A 15 5.41 10.50 -6.63
N ASP A 16 5.37 11.08 -7.83
CA ASP A 16 5.98 12.38 -8.08
C ASP A 16 5.13 13.53 -7.48
N PRO A 17 5.57 14.81 -7.55
CA PRO A 17 4.80 15.91 -6.97
C PRO A 17 3.39 16.09 -7.54
N LEU A 18 3.12 15.53 -8.73
CA LEU A 18 1.80 15.54 -9.35
C LEU A 18 0.97 14.28 -9.00
N GLY A 19 1.48 13.43 -8.12
CA GLY A 19 0.81 12.19 -7.73
C GLY A 19 0.87 11.11 -8.79
N ARG A 20 1.88 11.12 -9.65
CA ARG A 20 2.00 10.16 -10.75
C ARG A 20 3.04 9.09 -10.46
N PHE A 21 2.77 7.92 -11.00
CA PHE A 21 3.64 6.73 -10.97
C PHE A 21 4.03 6.42 -12.42
N GLY A 22 4.98 7.18 -12.97
CA GLY A 22 5.29 7.14 -14.40
C GLY A 22 4.12 7.66 -15.24
N ASP A 23 3.59 6.82 -16.11
CA ASP A 23 2.43 7.16 -16.96
C ASP A 23 1.09 7.07 -16.23
N TYR A 24 1.09 6.54 -15.00
CA TYR A 24 -0.12 6.25 -14.24
C TYR A 24 -0.29 7.22 -13.08
N GLY A 25 -1.51 7.26 -12.56
CA GLY A 25 -1.81 8.07 -11.39
C GLY A 25 -2.24 9.48 -11.76
N GLY A 26 -2.00 10.41 -10.84
CA GLY A 26 -2.51 11.77 -10.92
C GLY A 26 -3.81 11.93 -10.15
N ARG A 27 -4.41 13.12 -10.29
CA ARG A 27 -5.63 13.46 -9.55
C ARG A 27 -6.72 13.86 -10.55
N TYR A 28 -7.65 12.94 -10.78
CA TYR A 28 -8.76 13.11 -11.73
C TYR A 28 -10.08 13.13 -10.96
N VAL A 29 -10.38 14.27 -10.36
CA VAL A 29 -11.56 14.47 -9.52
C VAL A 29 -12.31 15.73 -9.98
N PRO A 30 -13.63 15.84 -9.66
CA PRO A 30 -14.33 17.10 -9.85
C PRO A 30 -13.61 18.27 -9.19
N GLU A 31 -13.56 19.40 -9.85
CA GLU A 31 -12.85 20.59 -9.38
C GLU A 31 -13.32 21.05 -7.98
N THR A 32 -14.59 20.81 -7.66
CA THR A 32 -15.16 21.11 -6.34
C THR A 32 -14.51 20.35 -5.18
N LEU A 33 -13.81 19.24 -5.45
CA LEU A 33 -13.12 18.44 -4.44
C LEU A 33 -11.64 18.83 -4.27
N SER A 34 -11.10 19.68 -5.14
CA SER A 34 -9.66 19.99 -5.17
C SER A 34 -9.19 20.56 -3.83
N ALA A 35 -9.90 21.52 -3.25
CA ALA A 35 -9.53 22.14 -1.98
C ALA A 35 -9.53 21.12 -0.82
N ALA A 36 -10.53 20.24 -0.78
CA ALA A 36 -10.62 19.20 0.24
C ALA A 36 -9.47 18.19 0.13
N LEU A 37 -9.08 17.82 -1.09
CA LEU A 37 -7.97 16.91 -1.31
C LEU A 37 -6.61 17.53 -1.01
N ASP A 38 -6.44 18.82 -1.28
CA ASP A 38 -5.23 19.55 -0.88
C ASP A 38 -5.09 19.59 0.64
N GLU A 39 -6.17 19.84 1.35
CA GLU A 39 -6.21 19.81 2.82
C GLU A 39 -5.85 18.40 3.34
N LEU A 40 -6.41 17.36 2.74
CA LEU A 40 -6.11 15.98 3.12
C LEU A 40 -4.64 15.64 2.88
N GLU A 41 -4.07 16.05 1.77
CA GLU A 41 -2.65 15.82 1.47
C GLU A 41 -1.73 16.49 2.46
N GLN A 42 -2.04 17.74 2.83
CA GLN A 42 -1.29 18.48 3.86
C GLN A 42 -1.39 17.79 5.23
N ALA A 43 -2.59 17.37 5.62
CA ALA A 43 -2.81 16.66 6.88
C ALA A 43 -2.08 15.32 6.89
N TYR A 44 -2.13 14.57 5.79
CA TYR A 44 -1.40 13.32 5.66
C TYR A 44 0.12 13.51 5.78
N THR A 45 0.67 14.50 5.09
CA THR A 45 2.11 14.79 5.14
C THR A 45 2.55 15.13 6.56
N ALA A 46 1.79 15.95 7.28
CA ALA A 46 2.07 16.29 8.66
C ALA A 46 1.98 15.07 9.58
N ALA A 47 0.94 14.26 9.45
CA ALA A 47 0.74 13.05 10.25
C ALA A 47 1.83 12.01 10.00
N ALA A 48 2.23 11.82 8.73
CA ALA A 48 3.28 10.87 8.36
C ALA A 48 4.63 11.25 8.97
N ALA A 49 4.88 12.54 9.21
CA ALA A 49 6.09 13.04 9.83
C ALA A 49 6.02 13.08 11.36
N ASP A 50 4.86 12.84 11.95
CA ASP A 50 4.65 12.91 13.41
C ASP A 50 4.90 11.52 14.04
N PRO A 51 5.96 11.36 14.86
CA PRO A 51 6.26 10.07 15.49
C PRO A 51 5.15 9.58 16.43
N ALA A 52 4.44 10.46 17.10
CA ALA A 52 3.35 10.10 18.00
C ALA A 52 2.18 9.51 17.22
N PHE A 53 1.84 10.09 16.07
CA PHE A 53 0.82 9.55 15.17
C PHE A 53 1.21 8.17 14.66
N GLN A 54 2.46 7.99 14.21
CA GLN A 54 2.94 6.70 13.70
C GLN A 54 2.91 5.63 14.79
N GLN A 55 3.30 5.96 16.01
CA GLN A 55 3.26 5.02 17.12
C GLN A 55 1.84 4.57 17.44
N GLU A 56 0.89 5.50 17.48
CA GLU A 56 -0.52 5.16 17.72
C GLU A 56 -1.08 4.28 16.61
N LEU A 57 -0.77 4.61 15.35
CA LEU A 57 -1.18 3.81 14.20
C LEU A 57 -0.60 2.39 14.28
N ASP A 58 0.69 2.26 14.57
CA ASP A 58 1.35 0.97 14.67
C ASP A 58 0.77 0.13 15.80
N ASP A 59 0.47 0.73 16.95
CA ASP A 59 -0.18 0.05 18.06
C ASP A 59 -1.57 -0.47 17.69
N LEU A 60 -2.35 0.34 17.00
CA LEU A 60 -3.69 -0.06 16.54
C LEU A 60 -3.61 -1.16 15.48
N LEU A 61 -2.69 -1.04 14.53
CA LEU A 61 -2.49 -2.08 13.52
C LEU A 61 -2.09 -3.41 14.14
N CYS A 62 -1.18 -3.39 15.10
CA CYS A 62 -0.70 -4.59 15.76
C CYS A 62 -1.73 -5.20 16.71
N ARG A 63 -2.30 -4.40 17.61
CA ARG A 63 -3.10 -4.90 18.74
C ARG A 63 -4.58 -4.99 18.45
N PHE A 64 -5.11 -4.11 17.60
CA PHE A 64 -6.54 -4.09 17.28
C PHE A 64 -6.83 -4.79 15.95
N VAL A 65 -6.11 -4.46 14.90
CA VAL A 65 -6.32 -5.04 13.57
C VAL A 65 -5.71 -6.43 13.42
N GLY A 66 -4.55 -6.67 14.05
CA GLY A 66 -3.86 -7.96 13.98
C GLY A 66 -2.84 -8.04 12.83
N ARG A 67 -2.29 -6.91 12.42
CA ARG A 67 -1.20 -6.89 11.45
C ARG A 67 0.16 -7.06 12.15
N GLU A 68 1.11 -7.73 11.56
CA GLU A 68 1.02 -8.27 10.20
C GLU A 68 0.27 -9.60 10.19
N THR A 69 -0.55 -9.82 9.16
CA THR A 69 -1.27 -11.07 8.98
C THR A 69 -0.31 -12.18 8.52
N PRO A 70 -0.58 -13.45 8.87
CA PRO A 70 0.29 -14.57 8.48
C PRO A 70 0.38 -14.77 6.97
N LEU A 71 1.53 -15.29 6.55
CA LEU A 71 1.72 -15.84 5.22
C LEU A 71 1.67 -17.37 5.34
N LEU A 72 0.65 -17.98 4.76
CA LEU A 72 0.41 -19.42 4.82
C LEU A 72 0.80 -20.10 3.51
N PHE A 73 1.67 -21.11 3.58
CA PHE A 73 1.92 -21.98 2.45
C PHE A 73 0.73 -22.93 2.26
N ALA A 74 0.07 -22.84 1.11
CA ALA A 74 -1.08 -23.69 0.74
C ALA A 74 -0.58 -24.96 0.05
N ASP A 75 -0.18 -25.95 0.85
CA ASP A 75 0.44 -27.18 0.35
C ASP A 75 -0.50 -28.00 -0.55
N ARG A 76 -1.73 -28.21 -0.14
CA ARG A 76 -2.72 -28.97 -0.91
C ARG A 76 -3.08 -28.29 -2.21
N LEU A 77 -3.27 -26.97 -2.18
CA LEU A 77 -3.57 -26.21 -3.39
C LEU A 77 -2.38 -26.17 -4.34
N THR A 78 -1.17 -26.06 -3.79
CA THR A 78 0.07 -26.13 -4.56
C THR A 78 0.20 -27.47 -5.27
N GLU A 79 -0.06 -28.57 -4.57
CA GLU A 79 -0.02 -29.90 -5.15
C GLU A 79 -1.12 -30.09 -6.23
N TYR A 80 -2.33 -29.64 -5.93
CA TYR A 80 -3.45 -29.71 -6.88
C TYR A 80 -3.16 -28.92 -8.17
N ALA A 81 -2.61 -27.73 -8.06
CA ALA A 81 -2.30 -26.88 -9.21
C ALA A 81 -1.16 -27.43 -10.07
N GLY A 82 -0.22 -28.17 -9.46
CA GLY A 82 0.87 -28.83 -10.18
C GLY A 82 1.93 -27.92 -10.78
N GLY A 83 1.98 -26.64 -10.35
CA GLY A 83 2.90 -25.64 -10.88
C GLY A 83 3.61 -24.86 -9.77
N ALA A 84 3.38 -23.57 -9.71
CA ALA A 84 4.00 -22.68 -8.75
C ALA A 84 3.61 -23.02 -7.30
N ARG A 85 4.48 -22.67 -6.36
CA ARG A 85 4.14 -22.72 -4.94
C ARG A 85 3.19 -21.60 -4.60
N ILE A 86 2.05 -21.93 -3.99
CA ILE A 86 0.98 -20.98 -3.69
C ILE A 86 1.00 -20.63 -2.21
N TYR A 87 1.01 -19.35 -1.92
CA TYR A 87 0.97 -18.80 -0.57
C TYR A 87 -0.24 -17.89 -0.42
N PHE A 88 -0.87 -17.94 0.75
CA PHE A 88 -1.95 -17.03 1.10
C PHE A 88 -1.45 -15.98 2.08
N LYS A 89 -1.57 -14.72 1.73
CA LYS A 89 -1.48 -13.64 2.68
C LYS A 89 -2.84 -13.54 3.37
N ARG A 90 -2.90 -13.95 4.63
CA ARG A 90 -4.14 -14.19 5.37
C ARG A 90 -4.81 -12.89 5.83
N GLU A 91 -5.19 -12.03 4.89
CA GLU A 91 -5.88 -10.78 5.19
C GLU A 91 -7.30 -10.99 5.74
N ASP A 92 -7.86 -12.17 5.55
CA ASP A 92 -9.11 -12.61 6.16
C ASP A 92 -9.07 -12.62 7.71
N LEU A 93 -7.87 -12.65 8.29
CA LEU A 93 -7.67 -12.62 9.75
C LEU A 93 -7.63 -11.20 10.32
N SER A 94 -7.66 -10.16 9.50
CA SER A 94 -7.75 -8.78 9.98
C SER A 94 -9.08 -8.53 10.68
N HIS A 95 -9.03 -8.03 11.92
CA HIS A 95 -10.20 -7.83 12.76
C HIS A 95 -11.25 -6.91 12.15
N THR A 96 -10.81 -5.89 11.44
CA THR A 96 -11.71 -4.88 10.85
C THR A 96 -12.45 -5.34 9.60
N GLY A 97 -12.13 -6.51 9.06
CA GLY A 97 -12.74 -7.01 7.84
C GLY A 97 -12.40 -6.20 6.58
N ALA A 98 -11.40 -5.35 6.65
CA ALA A 98 -10.94 -4.53 5.52
C ALA A 98 -10.02 -5.34 4.59
N HIS A 99 -10.57 -6.40 4.05
CA HIS A 99 -9.81 -7.36 3.24
C HIS A 99 -10.50 -7.77 1.94
#